data_4817422d36fcf63c5908dab70ee9d1cf
#
_entry.id   4817422d36fcf63c5908dab70ee9d1cf
#
_cell.length_a   1.000
_cell.length_b   1.000
_cell.length_c   1.000
_cell.angle_alpha   90.00
_cell.angle_beta   90.00
_cell.angle_gamma   90.00
#
_symmetry.space_group_name_H-M   'P 1'
#
loop_
_entity.id
_entity.type
_entity.pdbx_description
1 polymer ?
#
loop_
_entity_poly.entity_id
_entity_poly.type
_entity_poly.pdbx_seq_one_letter_code
_entity_poly.pdbx_strand_id
1 'polypeptide(L)'
;LPSGLGTFGWDDEGVPAQRVELVREGLFVGYLSSRETAVQLARLKGWDVEEAHSGGAMRASSWNRIPIVRMTNISIEPGEWSFDDLIADTDDGVYMEVNRSWSIDDKRLNFQFGTEIGYEIKGGRLGRLLKNCTYTGMTPQFWNSCDAVCDRDHWEVWGTPNCGKGQPMQIAHTGHGAAPARFRNVQIGVMK
;
A
#
# COMPACT_ATOMS: atom_id res chain seq x y z
N LEU A 1 -2.40 13.49 5.39
CA LEU A 1 -0.97 13.41 5.11
C LEU A 1 -0.54 14.64 4.31
N PRO A 2 0.06 15.69 4.95
CA PRO A 2 0.27 16.99 4.30
C PRO A 2 1.12 16.96 3.02
N SER A 3 2.09 16.07 2.93
CA SER A 3 2.99 15.91 1.77
C SER A 3 2.53 14.87 0.75
N GLY A 4 1.41 14.21 1.00
CA GLY A 4 0.90 13.16 0.10
C GLY A 4 0.26 13.75 -1.17
N LEU A 5 0.61 13.20 -2.32
CA LEU A 5 0.07 13.65 -3.61
C LEU A 5 -1.44 13.44 -3.73
N GLY A 6 -2.02 12.51 -2.97
CA GLY A 6 -3.45 12.27 -2.88
C GLY A 6 -4.18 13.05 -1.78
N THR A 7 -3.54 14.06 -1.17
CA THR A 7 -4.13 14.85 -0.08
C THR A 7 -5.22 15.80 -0.58
N PHE A 8 -6.30 15.89 0.17
CA PHE A 8 -7.43 16.78 -0.08
C PHE A 8 -8.09 17.18 1.25
N GLY A 9 -8.91 18.22 1.26
CA GLY A 9 -9.69 18.62 2.44
C GLY A 9 -11.04 17.92 2.53
N TRP A 10 -11.67 17.72 1.37
CA TRP A 10 -13.02 17.13 1.22
C TRP A 10 -13.00 16.20 0.01
N ASP A 11 -13.65 15.07 0.10
CA ASP A 11 -13.85 14.21 -1.07
C ASP A 11 -14.95 14.77 -2.00
N ASP A 12 -15.17 14.11 -3.14
CA ASP A 12 -16.14 14.60 -4.14
C ASP A 12 -17.61 14.30 -3.77
N GLU A 13 -17.86 13.76 -2.58
CA GLU A 13 -19.17 13.71 -1.92
C GLU A 13 -19.32 14.76 -0.80
N GLY A 14 -18.32 15.61 -0.59
CA GLY A 14 -18.28 16.60 0.48
C GLY A 14 -18.04 16.01 1.87
N VAL A 15 -17.41 14.83 1.95
CA VAL A 15 -16.99 14.21 3.20
C VAL A 15 -15.58 14.70 3.57
N PRO A 16 -15.36 15.19 4.80
CA PRO A 16 -14.04 15.62 5.23
C PRO A 16 -13.01 14.50 5.11
N ALA A 17 -11.80 14.87 4.71
CA ALA A 17 -10.68 13.94 4.73
C ALA A 17 -10.40 13.46 6.16
N GLN A 18 -10.18 12.17 6.31
CA GLN A 18 -9.96 11.55 7.61
C GLN A 18 -8.95 10.40 7.50
N ARG A 19 -8.40 9.99 8.62
CA ARG A 19 -7.59 8.78 8.73
C ARG A 19 -8.51 7.58 8.89
N VAL A 20 -8.39 6.62 7.99
CA VAL A 20 -9.11 5.34 8.04
C VAL A 20 -8.10 4.21 8.20
N GLU A 21 -8.25 3.43 9.25
CA GLU A 21 -7.44 2.23 9.43
C GLU A 21 -8.03 1.09 8.60
N LEU A 22 -7.21 0.50 7.74
CA LEU A 22 -7.59 -0.63 6.90
C LEU A 22 -7.15 -1.95 7.52
N VAL A 23 -5.93 -1.97 8.05
CA VAL A 23 -5.36 -3.14 8.73
C VAL A 23 -4.75 -2.68 10.05
N ARG A 24 -5.05 -3.38 11.14
CA ARG A 24 -4.48 -3.17 12.46
C ARG A 24 -4.01 -4.52 13.01
N GLU A 25 -2.74 -4.59 13.41
CA GLU A 25 -2.15 -5.81 13.98
C GLU A 25 -2.40 -7.07 13.13
N GLY A 26 -2.28 -6.93 11.79
CA GLY A 26 -2.52 -8.01 10.83
C GLY A 26 -3.99 -8.32 10.55
N LEU A 27 -4.94 -7.66 11.22
CA LEU A 27 -6.37 -7.85 11.01
C LEU A 27 -6.95 -6.77 10.09
N PHE A 28 -7.75 -7.21 9.13
CA PHE A 28 -8.48 -6.30 8.24
C PHE A 28 -9.67 -5.68 8.98
N VAL A 29 -9.58 -4.40 9.35
CA VAL A 29 -10.54 -3.71 10.22
C VAL A 29 -11.37 -2.64 9.53
N GLY A 30 -10.98 -2.18 8.33
CA GLY A 30 -11.68 -1.08 7.65
C GLY A 30 -11.67 -1.16 6.14
N TYR A 31 -12.43 -0.27 5.52
CA TYR A 31 -12.59 -0.19 4.07
C TYR A 31 -12.50 1.26 3.61
N LEU A 32 -11.98 1.49 2.42
CA LEU A 32 -12.26 2.72 1.70
C LEU A 32 -13.75 2.72 1.32
N SER A 33 -14.45 3.78 1.64
CA SER A 33 -15.91 3.82 1.48
C SER A 33 -16.42 5.17 0.99
N SER A 34 -17.64 5.15 0.45
CA SER A 34 -18.49 6.29 0.13
C SER A 34 -19.66 6.33 1.11
N ARG A 35 -20.50 7.34 1.00
CA ARG A 35 -21.77 7.42 1.75
C ARG A 35 -22.65 6.20 1.48
N GLU A 36 -22.78 5.80 0.21
CA GLU A 36 -23.54 4.62 -0.20
C GLU A 36 -22.91 3.33 0.32
N THR A 37 -21.62 3.13 0.08
CA THR A 37 -20.96 1.86 0.43
C THR A 37 -20.73 1.68 1.92
N ALA A 38 -20.66 2.74 2.71
CA ALA A 38 -20.58 2.65 4.17
C ALA A 38 -21.82 1.95 4.76
N VAL A 39 -23.02 2.34 4.32
CA VAL A 39 -24.28 1.71 4.74
C VAL A 39 -24.36 0.25 4.27
N GLN A 40 -23.93 -0.04 3.04
CA GLN A 40 -23.91 -1.39 2.52
C GLN A 40 -22.95 -2.29 3.31
N LEU A 41 -21.77 -1.77 3.64
CA LEU A 41 -20.78 -2.47 4.48
C LEU A 41 -21.31 -2.77 5.88
N ALA A 42 -21.95 -1.79 6.53
CA ALA A 42 -22.54 -1.98 7.84
C ALA A 42 -23.56 -3.12 7.83
N ARG A 43 -24.45 -3.15 6.85
CA ARG A 43 -25.43 -4.24 6.68
C ARG A 43 -24.76 -5.61 6.48
N LEU A 44 -23.74 -5.68 5.61
CA LEU A 44 -23.03 -6.93 5.32
C LEU A 44 -22.23 -7.46 6.52
N LYS A 45 -21.72 -6.56 7.35
CA LYS A 45 -20.89 -6.90 8.51
C LYS A 45 -21.67 -7.02 9.81
N GLY A 46 -22.96 -6.70 9.83
CA GLY A 46 -23.76 -6.63 11.03
C GLY A 46 -23.37 -5.48 11.97
N TRP A 47 -22.80 -4.41 11.41
CA TRP A 47 -22.49 -3.19 12.13
C TRP A 47 -23.73 -2.30 12.24
N ASP A 48 -23.71 -1.34 13.16
CA ASP A 48 -24.78 -0.37 13.27
C ASP A 48 -24.83 0.51 12.01
N VAL A 49 -25.99 0.48 11.34
CA VAL A 49 -26.20 1.24 10.08
C VAL A 49 -26.33 2.74 10.38
N GLU A 50 -26.81 3.13 11.54
CA GLU A 50 -26.94 4.53 11.93
C GLU A 50 -25.59 5.19 12.23
N GLU A 51 -24.62 4.39 12.62
CA GLU A 51 -23.22 4.81 12.83
C GLU A 51 -22.34 4.66 11.59
N ALA A 52 -22.91 4.20 10.48
CA ALA A 52 -22.16 3.98 9.24
C ALA A 52 -21.83 5.28 8.51
N HIS A 53 -20.57 5.69 8.57
CA HIS A 53 -20.07 6.89 7.94
C HIS A 53 -19.07 6.61 6.83
N SER A 54 -19.10 7.45 5.78
CA SER A 54 -18.11 7.40 4.70
C SER A 54 -16.70 7.66 5.22
N GLY A 55 -15.73 6.88 4.75
CA GLY A 55 -14.31 7.10 5.00
C GLY A 55 -13.70 8.27 4.20
N GLY A 56 -14.51 8.99 3.40
CA GLY A 56 -14.03 10.12 2.61
C GLY A 56 -13.09 9.69 1.49
N ALA A 57 -13.48 8.70 0.68
CA ALA A 57 -12.63 8.14 -0.37
C ALA A 57 -13.21 8.29 -1.79
N MET A 58 -14.23 9.12 -1.97
CA MET A 58 -14.86 9.35 -3.27
C MET A 58 -14.11 10.39 -4.07
N ARG A 59 -13.65 10.02 -5.26
CA ARG A 59 -12.92 10.92 -6.15
C ARG A 59 -13.31 10.73 -7.61
N ALA A 60 -13.43 11.85 -8.33
CA ALA A 60 -13.60 11.90 -9.77
C ALA A 60 -12.34 12.48 -10.43
N SER A 61 -12.02 12.07 -11.64
CA SER A 61 -10.90 12.65 -12.39
C SER A 61 -11.22 14.04 -12.97
N SER A 62 -12.51 14.43 -13.02
CA SER A 62 -12.96 15.73 -13.54
C SER A 62 -14.39 15.99 -13.10
N TRP A 63 -14.82 17.26 -13.16
CA TRP A 63 -16.16 17.75 -12.80
C TRP A 63 -17.32 17.05 -13.52
N ASN A 64 -17.07 16.51 -14.73
CA ASN A 64 -18.05 15.81 -15.55
C ASN A 64 -18.03 14.29 -15.38
N ARG A 65 -17.37 13.77 -14.33
CA ARG A 65 -17.30 12.35 -14.03
C ARG A 65 -18.01 12.02 -12.73
N ILE A 66 -18.63 10.86 -12.69
CA ILE A 66 -19.22 10.33 -11.45
C ILE A 66 -18.08 9.92 -10.54
N PRO A 67 -18.04 10.41 -9.28
CA PRO A 67 -17.05 9.96 -8.31
C PRO A 67 -17.10 8.45 -8.06
N ILE A 68 -15.96 7.87 -7.79
CA ILE A 68 -15.82 6.45 -7.43
C ILE A 68 -14.94 6.31 -6.19
N VAL A 69 -15.20 5.29 -5.37
CA VAL A 69 -14.32 4.94 -4.24
C VAL A 69 -12.95 4.55 -4.78
N ARG A 70 -11.90 5.23 -4.28
CA ARG A 70 -10.54 4.93 -4.71
C ARG A 70 -9.50 5.31 -3.67
N MET A 71 -8.28 4.82 -3.88
CA MET A 71 -7.14 5.20 -3.06
C MET A 71 -6.89 6.71 -3.10
N THR A 72 -6.47 7.23 -1.97
CA THR A 72 -6.01 8.59 -1.74
C THR A 72 -4.54 8.55 -1.30
N ASN A 73 -4.24 8.74 -0.01
CA ASN A 73 -2.93 8.41 0.54
C ASN A 73 -3.07 7.10 1.32
N ILE A 74 -2.47 6.03 0.82
CA ILE A 74 -2.47 4.72 1.49
C ILE A 74 -1.05 4.42 1.93
N SER A 75 -0.85 4.21 3.22
CA SER A 75 0.48 4.07 3.81
C SER A 75 0.61 2.83 4.66
N ILE A 76 1.82 2.28 4.73
CA ILE A 76 2.25 1.45 5.83
C ILE A 76 2.75 2.39 6.92
N GLU A 77 2.19 2.29 8.12
CA GLU A 77 2.65 3.11 9.24
C GLU A 77 4.05 2.66 9.68
N PRO A 78 4.89 3.58 10.20
CA PRO A 78 6.21 3.23 10.71
C PRO A 78 6.13 2.21 11.82
N GLY A 79 7.11 1.30 11.85
CA GLY A 79 7.35 0.38 12.94
C GLY A 79 8.39 0.91 13.92
N GLU A 80 9.18 0.00 14.51
CA GLU A 80 10.13 0.31 15.57
C GLU A 80 11.60 -0.03 15.20
N TRP A 81 11.84 -0.62 14.02
CA TRP A 81 13.16 -1.05 13.61
C TRP A 81 13.98 0.10 13.01
N SER A 82 15.25 0.24 13.40
CA SER A 82 16.18 0.96 12.55
C SER A 82 16.52 0.13 11.31
N PHE A 83 16.92 0.77 10.22
CA PHE A 83 17.31 0.04 9.01
C PHE A 83 18.51 -0.87 9.25
N ASP A 84 19.50 -0.38 9.99
CA ASP A 84 20.72 -1.14 10.29
C ASP A 84 20.44 -2.37 11.15
N ASP A 85 19.57 -2.25 12.16
CA ASP A 85 19.17 -3.38 13.00
C ASP A 85 18.34 -4.39 12.20
N LEU A 86 17.46 -3.93 11.31
CA LEU A 86 16.68 -4.81 10.44
C LEU A 86 17.57 -5.63 9.51
N ILE A 87 18.60 -5.01 8.92
CA ILE A 87 19.58 -5.71 8.10
C ILE A 87 20.40 -6.67 8.95
N ALA A 88 20.88 -6.23 10.14
CA ALA A 88 21.68 -7.05 11.04
C ALA A 88 20.92 -8.31 11.53
N ASP A 89 19.61 -8.21 11.73
CA ASP A 89 18.73 -9.33 12.12
C ASP A 89 18.28 -10.22 10.93
N THR A 90 18.77 -9.94 9.73
CA THR A 90 18.43 -10.72 8.52
C THR A 90 19.63 -11.54 8.05
N ASP A 91 19.63 -12.84 8.33
CA ASP A 91 20.76 -13.71 8.00
C ASP A 91 20.94 -13.94 6.49
N ASP A 92 19.84 -14.18 5.78
CA ASP A 92 19.83 -14.41 4.32
C ASP A 92 18.62 -13.75 3.66
N GLY A 93 18.84 -12.95 2.63
CA GLY A 93 17.76 -12.26 1.95
C GLY A 93 18.20 -11.38 0.79
N VAL A 94 17.26 -10.60 0.30
CA VAL A 94 17.51 -9.56 -0.69
C VAL A 94 16.80 -8.28 -0.26
N TYR A 95 17.57 -7.20 -0.12
CA TYR A 95 17.03 -5.87 0.00
C TYR A 95 16.77 -5.30 -1.38
N MET A 96 15.56 -4.80 -1.64
CA MET A 96 15.12 -4.30 -2.93
C MET A 96 14.62 -2.86 -2.79
N GLU A 97 15.04 -2.00 -3.72
CA GLU A 97 14.63 -0.60 -3.78
C GLU A 97 14.05 -0.25 -5.14
N VAL A 98 13.16 0.72 -5.11
CA VAL A 98 12.54 1.38 -6.25
C VAL A 98 11.80 0.41 -7.18
N ASN A 99 10.50 0.50 -7.17
CA ASN A 99 9.65 -0.28 -8.05
C ASN A 99 9.88 0.11 -9.52
N ARG A 100 10.13 -0.86 -10.38
CA ARG A 100 10.36 -0.68 -11.82
C ARG A 100 9.19 -1.16 -12.66
N SER A 101 8.64 -2.31 -12.32
CA SER A 101 7.56 -2.94 -13.07
C SER A 101 6.63 -3.71 -12.18
N TRP A 102 5.40 -3.89 -12.65
CA TRP A 102 4.40 -4.64 -11.90
C TRP A 102 3.47 -5.42 -12.82
N SER A 103 2.96 -6.53 -12.32
CA SER A 103 1.86 -7.30 -12.86
C SER A 103 0.99 -7.74 -11.71
N ILE A 104 -0.30 -7.45 -11.78
CA ILE A 104 -1.27 -7.76 -10.73
C ILE A 104 -2.52 -8.27 -11.41
N ASP A 105 -3.09 -9.40 -10.96
CA ASP A 105 -4.34 -9.93 -11.51
C ASP A 105 -5.55 -9.04 -11.18
N ASP A 106 -6.67 -9.27 -11.87
CA ASP A 106 -7.89 -8.47 -11.69
C ASP A 106 -8.47 -8.54 -10.28
N LYS A 107 -8.28 -9.67 -9.60
CA LYS A 107 -8.70 -9.87 -8.21
C LYS A 107 -7.74 -9.28 -7.18
N ARG A 108 -6.59 -8.76 -7.62
CA ARG A 108 -5.50 -8.29 -6.76
C ARG A 108 -4.96 -9.37 -5.82
N LEU A 109 -5.11 -10.63 -6.20
CA LEU A 109 -4.69 -11.78 -5.41
C LEU A 109 -3.24 -12.16 -5.69
N ASN A 110 -2.88 -12.27 -6.97
CA ASN A 110 -1.51 -12.61 -7.37
C ASN A 110 -0.80 -11.36 -7.89
N PHE A 111 0.47 -11.24 -7.56
CA PHE A 111 1.30 -10.14 -8.04
C PHE A 111 2.72 -10.58 -8.35
N GLN A 112 3.37 -9.82 -9.22
CA GLN A 112 4.80 -9.84 -9.47
C GLN A 112 5.30 -8.43 -9.62
N PHE A 113 6.36 -8.08 -8.92
CA PHE A 113 7.03 -6.79 -9.02
C PHE A 113 8.47 -6.96 -9.41
N GLY A 114 9.00 -6.04 -10.22
CA GLY A 114 10.41 -5.90 -10.51
C GLY A 114 10.95 -4.62 -9.89
N THR A 115 12.21 -4.63 -9.49
CA THR A 115 12.87 -3.49 -8.84
C THR A 115 14.07 -3.00 -9.64
N GLU A 116 14.42 -1.73 -9.44
CA GLU A 116 15.59 -1.12 -10.09
C GLU A 116 16.89 -1.60 -9.44
N ILE A 117 16.91 -1.72 -8.12
CA ILE A 117 18.09 -2.06 -7.34
C ILE A 117 17.76 -3.22 -6.39
N GLY A 118 18.70 -4.13 -6.24
CA GLY A 118 18.68 -5.17 -5.23
C GLY A 118 20.07 -5.37 -4.63
N TYR A 119 20.12 -5.70 -3.35
CA TYR A 119 21.34 -6.05 -2.63
C TYR A 119 21.16 -7.40 -1.96
N GLU A 120 22.14 -8.27 -2.11
CA GLU A 120 22.20 -9.50 -1.32
C GLU A 120 22.38 -9.16 0.16
N ILE A 121 21.65 -9.86 1.03
CA ILE A 121 21.89 -9.82 2.48
C ILE A 121 22.46 -11.17 2.88
N LYS A 122 23.62 -11.15 3.53
CA LYS A 122 24.28 -12.36 4.06
C LYS A 122 24.89 -12.07 5.41
N GLY A 123 24.52 -12.89 6.42
CA GLY A 123 25.03 -12.76 7.79
C GLY A 123 24.80 -11.35 8.35
N GLY A 124 23.63 -10.78 8.15
CA GLY A 124 23.27 -9.47 8.66
C GLY A 124 23.98 -8.30 7.98
N ARG A 125 24.42 -8.45 6.74
CA ARG A 125 25.13 -7.37 6.00
C ARG A 125 24.69 -7.30 4.56
N LEU A 126 24.60 -6.06 4.04
CA LEU A 126 24.43 -5.82 2.62
C LEU A 126 25.70 -6.25 1.86
N GLY A 127 25.51 -7.06 0.85
CA GLY A 127 26.58 -7.63 0.03
C GLY A 127 26.52 -7.14 -1.41
N ARG A 128 26.53 -8.09 -2.36
CA ARG A 128 26.62 -7.83 -3.79
C ARG A 128 25.38 -7.09 -4.30
N LEU A 129 25.59 -6.15 -5.22
CA LEU A 129 24.54 -5.56 -6.03
C LEU A 129 23.94 -6.60 -6.98
N LEU A 130 22.63 -6.70 -7.01
CA LEU A 130 21.87 -7.63 -7.83
C LEU A 130 21.09 -6.85 -8.89
N LYS A 131 21.00 -7.41 -10.08
CA LYS A 131 20.30 -6.79 -11.23
C LYS A 131 19.00 -7.53 -11.53
N ASN A 132 17.97 -6.76 -11.93
CA ASN A 132 16.69 -7.29 -12.38
C ASN A 132 15.96 -8.16 -11.33
N CYS A 133 16.07 -7.80 -10.09
CA CYS A 133 15.38 -8.51 -9.02
C CYS A 133 13.87 -8.40 -9.17
N THR A 134 13.19 -9.53 -8.96
CA THR A 134 11.74 -9.60 -8.91
C THR A 134 11.28 -10.36 -7.68
N TYR A 135 10.09 -10.05 -7.21
CA TYR A 135 9.41 -10.84 -6.21
C TYR A 135 7.96 -11.06 -6.59
N THR A 136 7.41 -12.19 -6.17
CA THR A 136 6.05 -12.59 -6.49
C THR A 136 5.39 -13.24 -5.28
N GLY A 137 4.08 -13.18 -5.24
CA GLY A 137 3.33 -13.80 -4.16
C GLY A 137 1.82 -13.67 -4.31
N MET A 138 1.13 -14.25 -3.34
CA MET A 138 -0.29 -14.03 -3.13
C MET A 138 -0.47 -12.97 -2.04
N THR A 139 -1.31 -11.98 -2.29
CA THR A 139 -1.45 -10.78 -1.43
C THR A 139 -1.66 -11.10 0.06
N PRO A 140 -2.58 -12.01 0.47
CA PRO A 140 -2.76 -12.30 1.89
C PRO A 140 -1.53 -12.97 2.53
N GLN A 141 -0.92 -13.95 1.84
CA GLN A 141 0.26 -14.64 2.35
C GLN A 141 1.46 -13.69 2.46
N PHE A 142 1.65 -12.83 1.46
CA PHE A 142 2.72 -11.84 1.47
C PHE A 142 2.59 -10.89 2.66
N TRP A 143 1.43 -10.27 2.84
CA TRP A 143 1.22 -9.34 3.96
C TRP A 143 1.29 -10.02 5.33
N ASN A 144 0.80 -11.25 5.45
CA ASN A 144 0.91 -12.03 6.68
C ASN A 144 2.36 -12.46 7.01
N SER A 145 3.27 -12.37 6.05
CA SER A 145 4.70 -12.67 6.27
C SER A 145 5.52 -11.45 6.69
N CYS A 146 4.92 -10.27 6.79
CA CYS A 146 5.58 -9.07 7.27
C CYS A 146 5.85 -9.18 8.77
N ASP A 147 7.12 -9.23 9.16
CA ASP A 147 7.52 -9.39 10.56
C ASP A 147 8.28 -8.19 11.14
N ALA A 148 8.67 -7.23 10.30
CA ALA A 148 9.35 -6.03 10.74
C ALA A 148 9.10 -4.87 9.77
N VAL A 149 8.96 -3.66 10.32
CA VAL A 149 8.85 -2.39 9.59
C VAL A 149 9.77 -1.39 10.26
N CYS A 150 10.52 -0.63 9.45
CA CYS A 150 11.38 0.41 9.96
C CYS A 150 10.59 1.59 10.57
N ASP A 151 11.29 2.36 11.36
CA ASP A 151 10.78 3.46 12.15
C ASP A 151 10.45 4.72 11.33
N ARG A 152 10.09 5.78 12.03
CA ARG A 152 9.70 7.07 11.45
C ARG A 152 10.82 7.77 10.72
N ASP A 153 12.08 7.56 11.12
CA ASP A 153 13.24 8.21 10.52
C ASP A 153 13.55 7.67 9.12
N HIS A 154 13.08 6.44 8.85
CA HIS A 154 13.21 5.77 7.55
C HIS A 154 11.91 5.80 6.73
N TRP A 155 10.87 6.51 7.21
CA TRP A 155 9.57 6.54 6.55
C TRP A 155 9.47 7.70 5.55
N GLU A 156 9.18 7.37 4.30
CA GLU A 156 9.08 8.32 3.19
C GLU A 156 7.72 8.27 2.51
N VAL A 157 7.33 9.38 1.87
CA VAL A 157 6.08 9.49 1.10
C VAL A 157 6.38 9.57 -0.39
N TRP A 158 5.85 8.61 -1.12
CA TRP A 158 5.95 8.53 -2.58
C TRP A 158 4.63 8.90 -3.23
N GLY A 159 4.68 9.51 -4.41
CA GLY A 159 3.51 9.91 -5.18
C GLY A 159 3.36 9.11 -6.47
N THR A 160 2.10 8.73 -6.78
CA THR A 160 1.73 8.16 -8.07
C THR A 160 0.77 9.12 -8.77
N PRO A 161 1.20 9.80 -9.87
CA PRO A 161 0.38 10.83 -10.50
C PRO A 161 -0.74 10.29 -11.39
N ASN A 162 -0.70 9.02 -11.76
CA ASN A 162 -1.56 8.43 -12.79
C ASN A 162 -2.22 7.11 -12.35
N CYS A 163 -2.62 7.01 -11.09
CA CYS A 163 -3.35 5.84 -10.61
C CYS A 163 -4.71 5.73 -11.32
N GLY A 164 -4.92 4.65 -12.07
CA GLY A 164 -6.13 4.42 -12.86
C GLY A 164 -7.12 3.47 -12.19
N LYS A 165 -8.43 3.78 -12.29
CA LYS A 165 -9.52 2.90 -11.85
C LYS A 165 -10.77 3.13 -12.68
N GLY A 166 -11.56 2.07 -12.89
CA GLY A 166 -12.91 2.13 -13.45
C GLY A 166 -13.00 1.86 -14.96
N GLN A 167 -14.25 1.72 -15.41
CA GLN A 167 -14.62 1.58 -16.81
C GLN A 167 -15.80 2.55 -17.09
N PRO A 168 -15.63 3.64 -17.82
CA PRO A 168 -14.35 4.11 -18.41
C PRO A 168 -13.35 4.55 -17.34
N MET A 169 -12.07 4.43 -17.66
CA MET A 169 -10.99 4.71 -16.72
C MET A 169 -11.01 6.15 -16.21
N GLN A 170 -10.81 6.31 -14.93
CA GLN A 170 -10.57 7.58 -14.25
C GLN A 170 -9.17 7.58 -13.62
N ILE A 171 -8.45 8.66 -13.78
CA ILE A 171 -7.10 8.84 -13.23
C ILE A 171 -7.16 9.79 -12.03
N ALA A 172 -6.41 9.48 -10.99
CA ALA A 172 -6.19 10.38 -9.87
C ALA A 172 -4.77 10.22 -9.30
N HIS A 173 -4.33 11.26 -8.61
CA HIS A 173 -3.09 11.26 -7.85
C HIS A 173 -3.27 10.47 -6.56
N THR A 174 -2.27 9.68 -6.16
CA THR A 174 -2.23 8.97 -4.88
C THR A 174 -0.90 9.17 -4.20
N GLY A 175 -0.87 9.16 -2.86
CA GLY A 175 0.33 9.18 -2.07
C GLY A 175 0.48 7.89 -1.27
N HIS A 176 1.71 7.45 -1.05
CA HIS A 176 1.98 6.21 -0.33
C HIS A 176 3.18 6.43 0.59
N GLY A 177 2.93 6.37 1.89
CA GLY A 177 3.98 6.38 2.88
C GLY A 177 4.44 4.96 3.19
N ALA A 178 5.74 4.75 3.24
CA ALA A 178 6.33 3.47 3.61
C ALA A 178 7.73 3.66 4.19
N ALA A 179 8.12 2.76 5.08
CA ALA A 179 9.49 2.52 5.49
C ALA A 179 9.95 1.15 4.97
N PRO A 180 11.23 0.85 4.94
CA PRO A 180 11.71 -0.50 4.66
C PRO A 180 10.99 -1.51 5.55
N ALA A 181 10.52 -2.61 4.92
CA ALA A 181 9.77 -3.65 5.62
C ALA A 181 10.28 -5.02 5.20
N ARG A 182 10.31 -5.95 6.15
CA ARG A 182 10.76 -7.32 5.92
C ARG A 182 9.58 -8.28 5.79
N PHE A 183 9.64 -9.08 4.74
CA PHE A 183 8.68 -10.13 4.45
C PHE A 183 9.42 -11.48 4.39
N ARG A 184 8.89 -12.49 5.07
CA ARG A 184 9.52 -13.80 5.14
C ARG A 184 9.05 -14.74 4.02
N ASN A 185 9.95 -15.60 3.58
CA ASN A 185 9.67 -16.68 2.62
C ASN A 185 9.04 -16.19 1.30
N VAL A 186 9.45 -15.02 0.84
CA VAL A 186 8.98 -14.45 -0.43
C VAL A 186 9.71 -15.13 -1.59
N GLN A 187 8.97 -15.49 -2.62
CA GLN A 187 9.57 -16.02 -3.85
C GLN A 187 10.25 -14.92 -4.63
N ILE A 188 11.55 -15.03 -4.80
CA ILE A 188 12.39 -14.08 -5.52
C ILE A 188 12.82 -14.68 -6.86
N GLY A 189 12.95 -13.85 -7.87
CA GLY A 189 13.42 -14.23 -9.20
C GLY A 189 14.28 -13.15 -9.84
N VAL A 190 14.67 -13.42 -11.07
CA VAL A 190 15.42 -12.47 -11.93
C VAL A 190 14.70 -12.39 -13.26
N MET A 191 14.39 -11.18 -13.72
CA MET A 191 13.90 -10.98 -15.09
C MET A 191 15.03 -11.30 -16.08
N LYS A 192 14.72 -12.13 -17.05
CA LYS A 192 15.63 -12.45 -18.16
C LYS A 192 15.62 -11.35 -19.23
#